data_85b0cc16263cbfb00b91984bbb56e5c8
#
_entry.id   85b0cc16263cbfb00b91984bbb56e5c8
#
_cell.length_a   1.000
_cell.length_b   1.000
_cell.length_c   1.000
_cell.angle_alpha   90.00
_cell.angle_beta   90.00
_cell.angle_gamma   90.00
#
_symmetry.space_group_name_H-M   'P 1'
#
loop_
_entity.id
_entity.type
_entity.pdbx_description
1 polymer ?
#
loop_
_entity_poly.entity_id
_entity_poly.type
_entity_poly.pdbx_seq_one_letter_code
_entity_poly.pdbx_strand_id
1 'polypeptide(L)'
;MPDVVVVGAGPVGTLLAAELTRRGVDVALLERRTERGPGSRAIGLHAPVLAALEDGGATDRILERAVRVRRGEARSDGRLLGVVRFDRLSARHPFVATLPQAETEAALAVGAPEPQRGVAVNGIRTEAALVRVTAAGGSELSAPLVVVAGGAGARGLVYRPGALRQTAYPDRYLMTDADVPGRADAEVAVVHLAPSGVLESFPLPGGRRRFVAWDGGGADDPAARLARLRAALADRGEADAVDATGSATAFGVRRIVAPRLRRGRVVVIGDAAHEVSPIGGQGMNLGLLDAATLAPLLALWLRTGREPEAELAAWERARVRSAGWAARLAALNTGLGRPRGAVGHVLREAALRAALGAAGPLAARGYAMGFDAAAR
;
A
#
# COMPACT_ATOMS: atom_id res chain seq x y z
N MET A 1 -19.73 24.23 -9.51
CA MET A 1 -18.30 24.03 -9.69
C MET A 1 -17.80 23.40 -8.40
N PRO A 2 -17.17 22.21 -8.43
CA PRO A 2 -16.67 21.58 -7.22
C PRO A 2 -15.56 22.41 -6.57
N ASP A 3 -15.41 22.25 -5.26
CA ASP A 3 -14.30 22.86 -4.50
C ASP A 3 -12.98 22.12 -4.75
N VAL A 4 -13.06 20.79 -4.90
CA VAL A 4 -11.90 19.92 -5.15
C VAL A 4 -12.22 18.94 -6.26
N VAL A 5 -11.29 18.79 -7.21
CA VAL A 5 -11.29 17.64 -8.13
C VAL A 5 -10.27 16.63 -7.64
N VAL A 6 -10.71 15.38 -7.40
CA VAL A 6 -9.84 14.24 -7.08
C VAL A 6 -9.74 13.35 -8.32
N VAL A 7 -8.52 13.17 -8.83
CA VAL A 7 -8.23 12.35 -10.01
C VAL A 7 -7.77 10.96 -9.57
N GLY A 8 -8.63 9.96 -9.75
CA GLY A 8 -8.44 8.56 -9.38
C GLY A 8 -9.30 8.13 -8.20
N ALA A 9 -10.21 7.17 -8.44
CA ALA A 9 -11.08 6.56 -7.43
C ALA A 9 -10.53 5.18 -6.96
N GLY A 10 -9.22 5.05 -6.78
CA GLY A 10 -8.60 3.99 -6.00
C GLY A 10 -8.75 4.25 -4.50
N PRO A 11 -8.23 3.36 -3.62
CA PRO A 11 -8.43 3.47 -2.16
C PRO A 11 -8.02 4.83 -1.58
N VAL A 12 -6.94 5.43 -2.10
CA VAL A 12 -6.41 6.71 -1.62
C VAL A 12 -7.30 7.89 -2.03
N GLY A 13 -7.71 7.95 -3.31
CA GLY A 13 -8.57 9.03 -3.78
C GLY A 13 -9.99 8.95 -3.22
N THR A 14 -10.51 7.73 -3.07
CA THR A 14 -11.82 7.48 -2.45
C THR A 14 -11.82 7.91 -0.98
N LEU A 15 -10.79 7.54 -0.21
CA LEU A 15 -10.64 8.00 1.17
C LEU A 15 -10.58 9.53 1.25
N LEU A 16 -9.74 10.15 0.41
CA LEU A 16 -9.64 11.62 0.40
C LEU A 16 -10.99 12.27 0.11
N ALA A 17 -11.72 11.76 -0.89
CA ALA A 17 -13.03 12.28 -1.24
C ALA A 17 -14.03 12.14 -0.09
N ALA A 18 -14.08 10.97 0.57
CA ALA A 18 -14.92 10.75 1.74
C ALA A 18 -14.58 11.72 2.88
N GLU A 19 -13.31 11.87 3.21
CA GLU A 19 -12.84 12.76 4.28
C GLU A 19 -13.10 14.25 3.99
N LEU A 20 -13.02 14.67 2.73
CA LEU A 20 -13.37 16.03 2.31
C LEU A 20 -14.89 16.26 2.38
N THR A 21 -15.68 15.33 1.85
CA THR A 21 -17.16 15.39 1.90
C THR A 21 -17.65 15.44 3.34
N ARG A 22 -17.08 14.65 4.24
CA ARG A 22 -17.38 14.68 5.68
C ARG A 22 -17.12 16.06 6.32
N ARG A 23 -16.23 16.85 5.73
CA ARG A 23 -15.88 18.22 6.16
C ARG A 23 -16.66 19.30 5.41
N GLY A 24 -17.70 18.91 4.64
CA GLY A 24 -18.56 19.83 3.91
C GLY A 24 -17.95 20.39 2.62
N VAL A 25 -16.92 19.76 2.07
CA VAL A 25 -16.28 20.15 0.80
C VAL A 25 -17.00 19.45 -0.37
N ASP A 26 -17.33 20.19 -1.42
CA ASP A 26 -17.89 19.66 -2.66
C ASP A 26 -16.77 19.05 -3.51
N VAL A 27 -16.85 17.74 -3.77
CA VAL A 27 -15.81 16.95 -4.42
C VAL A 27 -16.30 16.29 -5.70
N ALA A 28 -15.60 16.56 -6.81
CA ALA A 28 -15.72 15.75 -8.02
C ALA A 28 -14.64 14.66 -8.02
N LEU A 29 -15.05 13.39 -7.95
CA LEU A 29 -14.17 12.23 -7.99
C LEU A 29 -14.17 11.62 -9.38
N LEU A 30 -13.02 11.68 -10.10
CA LEU A 30 -12.88 11.23 -11.48
C LEU A 30 -12.11 9.90 -11.54
N GLU A 31 -12.61 8.94 -12.31
CA GLU A 31 -11.93 7.64 -12.51
C GLU A 31 -11.93 7.25 -13.99
N ARG A 32 -10.75 6.89 -14.52
CA ARG A 32 -10.59 6.50 -15.93
C ARG A 32 -11.21 5.15 -16.28
N ARG A 33 -11.27 4.21 -15.31
CA ARG A 33 -11.88 2.90 -15.53
C ARG A 33 -13.39 3.01 -15.47
N THR A 34 -14.06 2.26 -16.33
CA THR A 34 -15.53 2.15 -16.34
C THR A 34 -16.05 1.31 -15.20
N GLU A 35 -15.24 0.35 -14.75
CA GLU A 35 -15.56 -0.58 -13.67
C GLU A 35 -14.48 -0.61 -12.58
N ARG A 36 -14.82 -1.16 -11.42
CA ARG A 36 -13.83 -1.42 -10.37
C ARG A 36 -12.86 -2.50 -10.85
N GLY A 37 -11.58 -2.33 -10.59
CA GLY A 37 -10.57 -3.32 -10.96
C GLY A 37 -10.71 -4.63 -10.18
N PRO A 38 -10.32 -5.78 -10.78
CA PRO A 38 -10.57 -7.12 -10.23
C PRO A 38 -9.73 -7.48 -9.00
N GLY A 39 -8.91 -6.61 -8.49
CA GLY A 39 -8.13 -6.93 -7.32
C GLY A 39 -6.82 -6.20 -7.22
N SER A 40 -6.14 -6.39 -6.12
CA SER A 40 -4.90 -5.71 -5.82
C SER A 40 -3.99 -6.53 -4.92
N ARG A 41 -2.79 -6.00 -4.79
CA ARG A 41 -1.69 -6.60 -4.04
C ARG A 41 -1.75 -6.29 -2.56
N ALA A 42 -2.35 -5.19 -2.16
CA ALA A 42 -2.37 -4.72 -0.78
C ALA A 42 -3.49 -5.38 0.02
N ILE A 43 -3.15 -5.89 1.19
CA ILE A 43 -4.09 -6.51 2.13
C ILE A 43 -3.94 -6.02 3.57
N GLY A 44 -2.77 -5.46 3.91
CA GLY A 44 -2.45 -5.08 5.30
C GLY A 44 -2.68 -3.60 5.57
N LEU A 45 -3.36 -3.31 6.67
CA LEU A 45 -3.54 -1.97 7.23
C LEU A 45 -2.80 -1.88 8.56
N HIS A 46 -1.88 -0.94 8.66
CA HIS A 46 -1.00 -0.78 9.83
C HIS A 46 -1.61 0.16 10.88
N ALA A 47 -1.10 0.06 12.10
CA ALA A 47 -1.58 0.80 13.26
C ALA A 47 -1.79 2.30 13.04
N PRO A 48 -0.87 3.07 12.42
CA PRO A 48 -1.08 4.50 12.19
C PRO A 48 -2.25 4.80 11.25
N VAL A 49 -2.47 3.93 10.25
CA VAL A 49 -3.59 4.10 9.32
C VAL A 49 -4.91 3.85 10.03
N LEU A 50 -5.00 2.75 10.79
CA LEU A 50 -6.21 2.45 11.57
C LEU A 50 -6.54 3.60 12.52
N ALA A 51 -5.54 4.16 13.22
CA ALA A 51 -5.76 5.32 14.08
C ALA A 51 -6.24 6.56 13.31
N ALA A 52 -5.67 6.83 12.13
CA ALA A 52 -6.04 7.99 11.32
C ALA A 52 -7.44 7.90 10.69
N LEU A 53 -8.01 6.69 10.58
CA LEU A 53 -9.32 6.44 9.96
C LEU A 53 -10.47 6.30 10.97
N GLU A 54 -10.20 6.40 12.28
CA GLU A 54 -11.23 6.25 13.33
C GLU A 54 -12.33 7.29 13.24
N ASP A 55 -11.97 8.55 13.15
CA ASP A 55 -12.93 9.67 13.16
C ASP A 55 -13.96 9.60 12.02
N GLY A 56 -13.60 8.96 10.89
CA GLY A 56 -14.47 8.70 9.76
C GLY A 56 -15.23 7.37 9.87
N GLY A 57 -15.04 6.61 10.95
CA GLY A 57 -15.66 5.30 11.18
C GLY A 57 -15.17 4.20 10.22
N ALA A 58 -14.15 4.47 9.37
CA ALA A 58 -13.63 3.47 8.43
C ALA A 58 -12.87 2.36 9.15
N THR A 59 -12.22 2.68 10.28
CA THR A 59 -11.52 1.69 11.10
C THR A 59 -12.48 0.63 11.63
N ASP A 60 -13.62 1.01 12.17
CA ASP A 60 -14.60 0.06 12.71
C ASP A 60 -15.10 -0.88 11.61
N ARG A 61 -15.53 -0.33 10.46
CA ARG A 61 -15.95 -1.11 9.29
C ARG A 61 -14.90 -2.10 8.79
N ILE A 62 -13.62 -1.72 8.82
CA ILE A 62 -12.50 -2.58 8.46
C ILE A 62 -12.33 -3.68 9.50
N LEU A 63 -12.34 -3.33 10.79
CA LEU A 63 -12.05 -4.27 11.88
C LEU A 63 -13.18 -5.28 12.14
N GLU A 64 -14.40 -5.01 11.68
CA GLU A 64 -15.50 -5.98 11.69
C GLU A 64 -15.22 -7.21 10.82
N ARG A 65 -14.38 -7.07 9.80
CA ARG A 65 -14.14 -8.12 8.79
C ARG A 65 -12.69 -8.58 8.73
N ALA A 66 -11.74 -7.77 9.18
CA ALA A 66 -10.32 -8.03 9.06
C ALA A 66 -9.82 -9.09 10.06
N VAL A 67 -8.82 -9.86 9.64
CA VAL A 67 -8.00 -10.65 10.56
C VAL A 67 -7.01 -9.72 11.27
N ARG A 68 -6.90 -9.84 12.59
CA ARG A 68 -5.98 -9.05 13.43
C ARG A 68 -4.68 -9.81 13.62
N VAL A 69 -3.70 -9.55 12.79
CA VAL A 69 -2.37 -10.17 12.86
C VAL A 69 -1.55 -9.53 13.96
N ARG A 70 -1.41 -10.22 15.08
CA ARG A 70 -0.70 -9.73 16.28
C ARG A 70 0.79 -10.03 16.26
N ARG A 71 1.23 -11.00 15.44
CA ARG A 71 2.64 -11.36 15.29
C ARG A 71 2.94 -11.83 13.87
N GLY A 72 4.20 -11.63 13.48
CA GLY A 72 4.80 -12.22 12.30
C GLY A 72 5.95 -13.15 12.69
N GLU A 73 6.13 -14.24 11.96
CA GLU A 73 7.19 -15.22 12.16
C GLU A 73 8.10 -15.29 10.94
N ALA A 74 9.41 -15.27 11.17
CA ALA A 74 10.40 -15.62 10.17
C ALA A 74 10.78 -17.09 10.36
N ARG A 75 10.66 -17.91 9.32
CA ARG A 75 10.96 -19.34 9.33
C ARG A 75 11.95 -19.71 8.23
N SER A 76 12.72 -20.78 8.43
CA SER A 76 13.54 -21.43 7.41
C SER A 76 13.54 -22.93 7.66
N ASP A 77 13.30 -23.72 6.63
CA ASP A 77 13.21 -25.18 6.69
C ASP A 77 12.33 -25.67 7.87
N GLY A 78 11.16 -25.03 8.05
CA GLY A 78 10.24 -25.32 9.15
C GLY A 78 10.68 -24.78 10.52
N ARG A 79 11.92 -24.28 10.67
CA ARG A 79 12.45 -23.77 11.94
C ARG A 79 12.13 -22.30 12.13
N LEU A 80 11.72 -21.90 13.34
CA LEU A 80 11.51 -20.52 13.70
C LEU A 80 12.86 -19.79 13.83
N LEU A 81 13.04 -18.71 13.06
CA LEU A 81 14.19 -17.83 13.16
C LEU A 81 13.97 -16.67 14.16
N GLY A 82 12.74 -16.19 14.22
CA GLY A 82 12.38 -15.11 15.14
C GLY A 82 10.93 -14.65 14.96
N VAL A 83 10.47 -13.83 15.88
CA VAL A 83 9.09 -13.33 15.95
C VAL A 83 9.09 -11.81 16.03
N VAL A 84 8.27 -11.18 15.21
CA VAL A 84 7.92 -9.77 15.28
C VAL A 84 6.59 -9.64 16.02
N ARG A 85 6.58 -9.01 17.20
CA ARG A 85 5.42 -8.90 18.09
C ARG A 85 4.76 -7.53 17.89
N PHE A 86 3.70 -7.47 17.06
CA PHE A 86 2.91 -6.26 16.87
C PHE A 86 2.07 -5.93 18.11
N ASP A 87 1.61 -6.94 18.82
CA ASP A 87 0.83 -6.82 20.06
C ASP A 87 1.58 -6.18 21.24
N ARG A 88 2.90 -5.96 21.10
CA ARG A 88 3.74 -5.24 22.06
C ARG A 88 4.04 -3.79 21.65
N LEU A 89 3.46 -3.32 20.55
CA LEU A 89 3.61 -1.94 20.14
C LEU A 89 2.82 -1.01 21.07
N SER A 90 3.43 0.11 21.45
CA SER A 90 2.73 1.21 22.08
C SER A 90 1.93 1.97 21.01
N ALA A 91 0.83 1.41 20.59
CA ALA A 91 -0.05 1.95 19.56
C ALA A 91 -1.50 1.62 19.91
N ARG A 92 -2.45 2.44 19.43
CA ARG A 92 -3.88 2.26 19.66
C ARG A 92 -4.42 0.95 19.05
N HIS A 93 -3.85 0.54 17.90
CA HIS A 93 -4.15 -0.73 17.24
C HIS A 93 -2.86 -1.57 17.14
N PRO A 94 -2.47 -2.33 18.19
CA PRO A 94 -1.21 -3.06 18.21
C PRO A 94 -1.27 -4.36 17.41
N PHE A 95 -1.63 -4.28 16.13
CA PHE A 95 -1.73 -5.38 15.16
C PHE A 95 -1.68 -4.82 13.73
N VAL A 96 -1.55 -5.70 12.76
CA VAL A 96 -1.82 -5.41 11.35
C VAL A 96 -3.18 -6.01 11.01
N ALA A 97 -4.10 -5.21 10.50
CA ALA A 97 -5.39 -5.70 10.01
C ALA A 97 -5.25 -6.19 8.57
N THR A 98 -5.56 -7.45 8.29
CA THR A 98 -5.50 -7.99 6.93
C THR A 98 -6.89 -8.23 6.38
N LEU A 99 -7.11 -7.74 5.17
CA LEU A 99 -8.39 -7.70 4.49
C LEU A 99 -8.15 -7.66 2.97
N PRO A 100 -8.95 -8.34 2.13
CA PRO A 100 -8.89 -8.15 0.69
C PRO A 100 -9.08 -6.66 0.34
N GLN A 101 -8.33 -6.15 -0.64
CA GLN A 101 -8.38 -4.73 -0.98
C GLN A 101 -9.78 -4.27 -1.40
N ALA A 102 -10.53 -5.10 -2.10
CA ALA A 102 -11.91 -4.75 -2.49
C ALA A 102 -12.79 -4.44 -1.27
N GLU A 103 -12.60 -5.16 -0.17
CA GLU A 103 -13.31 -4.92 1.09
C GLU A 103 -12.80 -3.66 1.80
N THR A 104 -11.48 -3.43 1.75
CA THR A 104 -10.90 -2.17 2.22
C THR A 104 -11.47 -0.98 1.43
N GLU A 105 -11.49 -1.06 0.10
CA GLU A 105 -12.06 -0.01 -0.76
C GLU A 105 -13.55 0.23 -0.48
N ALA A 106 -14.32 -0.83 -0.23
CA ALA A 106 -15.74 -0.69 0.14
C ALA A 106 -15.91 0.03 1.48
N ALA A 107 -15.09 -0.28 2.49
CA ALA A 107 -15.12 0.38 3.78
C ALA A 107 -14.72 1.86 3.70
N LEU A 108 -13.77 2.21 2.82
CA LEU A 108 -13.32 3.58 2.60
C LEU A 108 -14.29 4.41 1.75
N ALA A 109 -15.13 3.77 0.94
CA ALA A 109 -16.08 4.45 0.05
C ALA A 109 -17.31 5.01 0.76
N VAL A 110 -17.55 4.60 1.99
CA VAL A 110 -18.70 5.10 2.76
C VAL A 110 -18.57 6.60 3.01
N GLY A 111 -19.55 7.37 2.51
CA GLY A 111 -19.55 8.83 2.57
C GLY A 111 -18.74 9.53 1.47
N ALA A 112 -18.09 8.78 0.57
CA ALA A 112 -17.49 9.35 -0.62
C ALA A 112 -18.56 9.65 -1.68
N PRO A 113 -18.39 10.69 -2.51
CA PRO A 113 -19.25 10.92 -3.67
C PRO A 113 -19.06 9.78 -4.69
N GLU A 114 -20.12 9.51 -5.45
CA GLU A 114 -20.03 8.50 -6.53
C GLU A 114 -19.00 8.95 -7.58
N PRO A 115 -18.01 8.11 -7.93
CA PRO A 115 -17.00 8.48 -8.90
C PRO A 115 -17.56 8.57 -10.32
N GLN A 116 -17.21 9.64 -11.02
CA GLN A 116 -17.45 9.76 -12.46
C GLN A 116 -16.49 8.84 -13.20
N ARG A 117 -17.00 7.67 -13.63
CA ARG A 117 -16.22 6.63 -14.28
C ARG A 117 -16.11 6.85 -15.78
N GLY A 118 -15.07 6.26 -16.40
CA GLY A 118 -14.77 6.45 -17.81
C GLY A 118 -14.13 7.81 -18.14
N VAL A 119 -13.83 8.63 -17.11
CA VAL A 119 -13.23 9.96 -17.27
C VAL A 119 -11.72 9.87 -17.13
N ALA A 120 -11.02 9.77 -18.25
CA ALA A 120 -9.56 9.75 -18.29
C ALA A 120 -9.00 11.18 -18.38
N VAL A 121 -8.48 11.69 -17.27
CA VAL A 121 -7.80 13.00 -17.24
C VAL A 121 -6.48 12.90 -17.99
N ASN A 122 -6.24 13.83 -18.92
CA ASN A 122 -5.01 13.92 -19.72
C ASN A 122 -4.28 15.27 -19.59
N GLY A 123 -4.89 16.27 -18.97
CA GLY A 123 -4.29 17.59 -18.75
C GLY A 123 -4.70 18.23 -17.43
N ILE A 124 -3.74 18.92 -16.81
CA ILE A 124 -3.96 19.76 -15.63
C ILE A 124 -3.21 21.07 -15.85
N ARG A 125 -3.93 22.20 -15.79
CA ARG A 125 -3.37 23.53 -15.95
C ARG A 125 -3.78 24.41 -14.79
N THR A 126 -2.82 25.00 -14.11
CA THR A 126 -3.07 26.01 -13.06
C THR A 126 -3.28 27.37 -13.69
N GLU A 127 -4.36 28.03 -13.36
CA GLU A 127 -4.70 29.41 -13.64
C GLU A 127 -4.59 30.24 -12.33
N ALA A 128 -4.86 31.52 -12.38
CA ALA A 128 -4.61 32.39 -11.20
C ALA A 128 -5.28 31.90 -9.90
N ALA A 129 -6.57 31.58 -9.93
CA ALA A 129 -7.34 31.18 -8.76
C ALA A 129 -7.88 29.74 -8.85
N LEU A 130 -7.82 29.12 -10.02
CA LEU A 130 -8.42 27.83 -10.32
C LEU A 130 -7.41 26.88 -10.96
N VAL A 131 -7.73 25.63 -10.95
CA VAL A 131 -7.03 24.58 -11.70
C VAL A 131 -8.02 23.96 -12.68
N ARG A 132 -7.66 23.96 -13.95
CA ARG A 132 -8.42 23.32 -15.03
C ARG A 132 -7.92 21.92 -15.27
N VAL A 133 -8.85 20.97 -15.29
CA VAL A 133 -8.64 19.56 -15.58
C VAL A 133 -9.29 19.25 -16.91
N THR A 134 -8.55 18.68 -17.86
CA THR A 134 -9.04 18.28 -19.18
C THR A 134 -9.11 16.75 -19.24
N ALA A 135 -10.25 16.22 -19.66
CA ALA A 135 -10.43 14.78 -19.92
C ALA A 135 -10.13 14.44 -21.39
N ALA A 136 -9.86 13.18 -21.68
CA ALA A 136 -9.52 12.68 -23.01
C ALA A 136 -10.59 12.96 -24.06
N GLY A 137 -11.88 13.09 -23.68
CA GLY A 137 -12.98 13.49 -24.57
C GLY A 137 -13.10 15.00 -24.81
N GLY A 138 -12.14 15.82 -24.36
CA GLY A 138 -12.17 17.27 -24.51
C GLY A 138 -13.03 18.01 -23.49
N SER A 139 -13.73 17.31 -22.60
CA SER A 139 -14.48 17.95 -21.52
C SER A 139 -13.51 18.55 -20.50
N GLU A 140 -13.90 19.71 -19.96
CA GLU A 140 -13.10 20.44 -18.98
C GLU A 140 -13.88 20.63 -17.68
N LEU A 141 -13.17 20.55 -16.57
CA LEU A 141 -13.67 20.81 -15.23
C LEU A 141 -12.68 21.71 -14.51
N SER A 142 -13.17 22.73 -13.82
CA SER A 142 -12.33 23.64 -13.04
C SER A 142 -12.69 23.55 -11.56
N ALA A 143 -11.66 23.68 -10.70
CA ALA A 143 -11.83 23.72 -9.25
C ALA A 143 -10.74 24.59 -8.60
N PRO A 144 -10.97 25.13 -7.40
CA PRO A 144 -9.94 25.79 -6.62
C PRO A 144 -8.73 24.89 -6.32
N LEU A 145 -8.94 23.61 -6.11
CA LEU A 145 -7.90 22.62 -5.78
C LEU A 145 -8.04 21.33 -6.60
N VAL A 146 -6.93 20.73 -6.95
CA VAL A 146 -6.89 19.43 -7.63
C VAL A 146 -5.95 18.48 -6.89
N VAL A 147 -6.40 17.25 -6.63
CA VAL A 147 -5.57 16.21 -6.04
C VAL A 147 -5.44 15.03 -6.99
N VAL A 148 -4.21 14.68 -7.35
CA VAL A 148 -3.89 13.54 -8.20
C VAL A 148 -3.60 12.31 -7.34
N ALA A 149 -4.56 11.37 -7.31
CA ALA A 149 -4.52 10.09 -6.60
C ALA A 149 -4.68 8.88 -7.55
N GLY A 150 -4.43 9.08 -8.87
CA GLY A 150 -4.67 8.11 -9.94
C GLY A 150 -3.60 7.01 -10.06
N GLY A 151 -2.80 6.78 -9.02
CA GLY A 151 -1.76 5.77 -8.99
C GLY A 151 -0.58 6.09 -9.91
N ALA A 152 0.29 5.12 -10.14
CA ALA A 152 1.50 5.28 -10.95
C ALA A 152 1.24 5.81 -12.37
N GLY A 153 0.10 5.44 -12.97
CA GLY A 153 -0.29 5.85 -14.32
C GLY A 153 -0.67 7.34 -14.46
N ALA A 154 -1.02 8.01 -13.35
CA ALA A 154 -1.37 9.44 -13.35
C ALA A 154 -0.17 10.37 -13.10
N ARG A 155 1.01 9.81 -12.90
CA ARG A 155 2.24 10.53 -12.57
C ARG A 155 2.62 11.59 -13.60
N GLY A 156 2.42 11.28 -14.88
CA GLY A 156 2.67 12.18 -16.00
C GLY A 156 1.79 13.43 -16.05
N LEU A 157 0.69 13.47 -15.31
CA LEU A 157 -0.15 14.68 -15.19
C LEU A 157 0.55 15.82 -14.43
N VAL A 158 1.51 15.48 -13.57
CA VAL A 158 2.16 16.46 -12.68
C VAL A 158 3.66 16.55 -12.88
N TYR A 159 4.32 15.42 -13.09
CA TYR A 159 5.76 15.36 -13.26
C TYR A 159 6.14 15.18 -14.72
N ARG A 160 7.11 15.97 -15.18
CA ARG A 160 7.67 15.81 -16.53
C ARG A 160 8.36 14.44 -16.67
N PRO A 161 8.38 13.83 -17.87
CA PRO A 161 9.17 12.65 -18.12
C PRO A 161 10.62 12.82 -17.63
N GLY A 162 11.16 11.83 -16.92
CA GLY A 162 12.52 11.87 -16.38
C GLY A 162 12.72 12.72 -15.10
N ALA A 163 11.72 13.48 -14.64
CA ALA A 163 11.85 14.33 -13.44
C ALA A 163 11.98 13.54 -12.13
N LEU A 164 11.49 12.30 -12.10
CA LEU A 164 11.55 11.43 -10.93
C LEU A 164 12.56 10.32 -11.14
N ARG A 165 13.44 10.14 -10.16
CA ARG A 165 14.38 9.00 -10.15
C ARG A 165 13.60 7.70 -9.88
N GLN A 166 13.56 6.85 -10.89
CA GLN A 166 13.00 5.51 -10.80
C GLN A 166 14.10 4.48 -10.61
N THR A 167 13.90 3.55 -9.67
CA THR A 167 14.69 2.34 -9.54
C THR A 167 13.81 1.15 -9.82
N ALA A 168 14.09 0.41 -10.91
CA ALA A 168 13.48 -0.88 -11.15
C ALA A 168 14.34 -1.94 -10.46
N TYR A 169 13.70 -2.85 -9.74
CA TYR A 169 14.36 -4.02 -9.19
C TYR A 169 14.28 -5.17 -10.19
N PRO A 170 15.29 -6.03 -10.30
CA PRO A 170 15.22 -7.22 -11.15
C PRO A 170 14.26 -8.27 -10.58
N ASP A 171 13.82 -8.08 -9.34
CA ASP A 171 13.00 -9.03 -8.60
C ASP A 171 11.57 -9.09 -9.15
N ARG A 172 11.08 -10.32 -9.32
CA ARG A 172 9.69 -10.63 -9.67
C ARG A 172 9.10 -11.50 -8.58
N TYR A 173 7.79 -11.45 -8.45
CA TYR A 173 7.05 -12.22 -7.48
C TYR A 173 5.80 -12.82 -8.13
N LEU A 174 5.42 -14.01 -7.66
CA LEU A 174 4.16 -14.66 -7.96
C LEU A 174 3.25 -14.54 -6.73
N MET A 175 1.98 -14.30 -6.94
CA MET A 175 1.00 -14.13 -5.87
C MET A 175 -0.27 -14.92 -6.16
N THR A 176 -0.85 -15.50 -5.10
CA THR A 176 -2.18 -16.10 -5.10
C THR A 176 -2.89 -15.89 -3.77
N ASP A 177 -4.20 -16.03 -3.77
CA ASP A 177 -5.01 -16.25 -2.57
C ASP A 177 -5.55 -17.69 -2.64
N ALA A 178 -5.35 -18.47 -1.58
CA ALA A 178 -5.79 -19.86 -1.48
C ALA A 178 -6.67 -20.07 -0.25
N ASP A 179 -7.67 -20.94 -0.38
CA ASP A 179 -8.54 -21.35 0.72
C ASP A 179 -7.86 -22.49 1.50
N VAL A 180 -7.45 -22.20 2.72
CA VAL A 180 -6.72 -23.14 3.60
C VAL A 180 -7.26 -23.05 5.03
N PRO A 181 -8.52 -23.44 5.24
CA PRO A 181 -9.18 -23.36 6.54
C PRO A 181 -8.54 -24.28 7.58
N GLY A 182 -8.80 -24.02 8.86
CA GLY A 182 -8.41 -24.91 9.97
C GLY A 182 -6.92 -24.85 10.36
N ARG A 183 -6.17 -23.89 9.85
CA ARG A 183 -4.73 -23.72 10.19
C ARG A 183 -4.53 -23.22 11.61
N ALA A 184 -3.55 -23.78 12.30
CA ALA A 184 -3.15 -23.34 13.64
C ALA A 184 -2.52 -21.92 13.65
N ASP A 185 -2.00 -21.45 12.50
CA ASP A 185 -1.42 -20.12 12.30
C ASP A 185 -2.36 -19.15 11.58
N ALA A 186 -3.69 -19.34 11.72
CA ALA A 186 -4.72 -18.53 11.04
C ALA A 186 -4.63 -17.01 11.30
N GLU A 187 -3.96 -16.58 12.37
CA GLU A 187 -3.77 -15.15 12.70
C GLU A 187 -2.28 -14.73 12.68
N VAL A 188 -1.41 -15.53 12.09
CA VAL A 188 0.04 -15.31 12.06
C VAL A 188 0.49 -15.03 10.63
N ALA A 189 1.19 -13.91 10.41
CA ALA A 189 1.94 -13.70 9.18
C ALA A 189 3.23 -14.52 9.21
N VAL A 190 3.55 -15.24 8.15
CA VAL A 190 4.75 -16.07 8.07
C VAL A 190 5.60 -15.64 6.87
N VAL A 191 6.89 -15.48 7.09
CA VAL A 191 7.89 -15.24 6.06
C VAL A 191 8.85 -16.43 6.05
N HIS A 192 8.76 -17.26 5.01
CA HIS A 192 9.69 -18.36 4.80
C HIS A 192 10.89 -17.89 4.00
N LEU A 193 12.07 -18.12 4.54
CA LEU A 193 13.34 -17.81 3.91
C LEU A 193 14.01 -19.12 3.49
N ALA A 194 14.08 -19.36 2.19
CA ALA A 194 14.75 -20.52 1.63
C ALA A 194 15.96 -20.11 0.77
N PRO A 195 16.88 -21.03 0.44
CA PRO A 195 17.93 -20.75 -0.54
C PRO A 195 17.39 -20.28 -1.89
N SER A 196 16.22 -20.78 -2.29
CA SER A 196 15.49 -20.44 -3.53
C SER A 196 14.75 -19.07 -3.48
N GLY A 197 14.77 -18.37 -2.36
CA GLY A 197 14.11 -17.06 -2.17
C GLY A 197 12.99 -17.09 -1.12
N VAL A 198 12.35 -15.95 -0.94
CA VAL A 198 11.29 -15.76 0.06
C VAL A 198 9.94 -16.28 -0.43
N LEU A 199 9.15 -16.80 0.52
CA LEU A 199 7.69 -16.96 0.42
C LEU A 199 7.05 -16.22 1.61
N GLU A 200 6.20 -15.26 1.34
CA GLU A 200 5.37 -14.60 2.35
C GLU A 200 3.98 -15.25 2.38
N SER A 201 3.45 -15.46 3.58
CA SER A 201 2.14 -16.06 3.83
C SER A 201 1.37 -15.21 4.83
N PHE A 202 0.26 -14.62 4.39
CA PHE A 202 -0.55 -13.71 5.20
C PHE A 202 -1.98 -14.23 5.33
N PRO A 203 -2.55 -14.26 6.54
CA PRO A 203 -3.94 -14.65 6.73
C PRO A 203 -4.90 -13.61 6.14
N LEU A 204 -6.02 -14.10 5.63
CA LEU A 204 -7.16 -13.34 5.15
C LEU A 204 -8.46 -13.89 5.80
N PRO A 205 -9.53 -13.10 5.85
CA PRO A 205 -10.81 -13.56 6.35
C PRO A 205 -11.34 -14.81 5.63
N GLY A 206 -12.12 -15.62 6.34
CA GLY A 206 -12.74 -16.82 5.79
C GLY A 206 -11.81 -18.02 5.61
N GLY A 207 -10.70 -18.08 6.36
CA GLY A 207 -9.75 -19.21 6.27
C GLY A 207 -8.87 -19.17 5.02
N ARG A 208 -8.85 -18.04 4.32
CA ARG A 208 -7.95 -17.80 3.18
C ARG A 208 -6.58 -17.31 3.61
N ARG A 209 -5.61 -17.51 2.73
CA ARG A 209 -4.27 -16.91 2.88
C ARG A 209 -3.77 -16.37 1.55
N ARG A 210 -3.06 -15.25 1.61
CA ARG A 210 -2.28 -14.73 0.50
C ARG A 210 -0.87 -15.25 0.58
N PHE A 211 -0.39 -15.81 -0.53
CA PHE A 211 0.99 -16.24 -0.71
C PHE A 211 1.67 -15.37 -1.75
N VAL A 212 2.89 -14.94 -1.43
CA VAL A 212 3.75 -14.15 -2.33
C VAL A 212 5.13 -14.79 -2.37
N ALA A 213 5.49 -15.39 -3.49
CA ALA A 213 6.76 -16.08 -3.68
C ALA A 213 7.70 -15.28 -4.59
N TRP A 214 8.98 -15.24 -4.26
CA TRP A 214 10.00 -14.76 -5.19
C TRP A 214 10.02 -15.65 -6.44
N ASP A 215 10.07 -15.02 -7.64
CA ASP A 215 9.99 -15.72 -8.93
C ASP A 215 11.35 -15.66 -9.65
N GLY A 216 11.96 -16.83 -9.87
CA GLY A 216 13.20 -16.96 -10.61
C GLY A 216 13.09 -16.67 -12.11
N GLY A 217 11.88 -16.40 -12.59
CA GLY A 217 11.61 -16.19 -14.01
C GLY A 217 11.35 -17.49 -14.76
N GLY A 218 11.23 -17.41 -16.08
CA GLY A 218 10.87 -18.50 -16.98
C GLY A 218 9.69 -18.13 -17.88
N ALA A 219 9.02 -19.11 -18.46
CA ALA A 219 7.82 -18.90 -19.28
C ALA A 219 6.75 -18.14 -18.49
N ASP A 220 6.14 -17.16 -19.12
CA ASP A 220 5.25 -16.19 -18.45
C ASP A 220 3.76 -16.41 -18.79
N ASP A 221 3.42 -17.62 -19.26
CA ASP A 221 2.04 -18.06 -19.41
C ASP A 221 1.42 -18.44 -18.05
N PRO A 222 0.08 -18.45 -17.93
CA PRO A 222 -0.61 -18.73 -16.66
C PRO A 222 -0.27 -20.09 -16.06
N ALA A 223 -0.11 -21.14 -16.86
CA ALA A 223 0.17 -22.49 -16.39
C ALA A 223 1.59 -22.60 -15.82
N ALA A 224 2.58 -22.01 -16.50
CA ALA A 224 3.97 -21.97 -16.04
C ALA A 224 4.12 -21.16 -14.73
N ARG A 225 3.43 -20.02 -14.60
CA ARG A 225 3.39 -19.25 -13.33
C ARG A 225 2.81 -20.08 -12.19
N LEU A 226 1.68 -20.73 -12.43
CA LEU A 226 1.02 -21.58 -11.45
C LEU A 226 1.93 -22.74 -11.00
N ALA A 227 2.58 -23.42 -11.94
CA ALA A 227 3.51 -24.50 -11.64
C ALA A 227 4.67 -24.03 -10.75
N ARG A 228 5.30 -22.88 -11.06
CA ARG A 228 6.37 -22.31 -10.25
C ARG A 228 5.89 -21.90 -8.86
N LEU A 229 4.70 -21.32 -8.74
CA LEU A 229 4.16 -20.97 -7.43
C LEU A 229 3.86 -22.19 -6.58
N ARG A 230 3.24 -23.24 -7.16
CA ARG A 230 3.01 -24.53 -6.47
C ARG A 230 4.32 -25.18 -6.00
N ALA A 231 5.35 -25.17 -6.84
CA ALA A 231 6.68 -25.64 -6.45
C ALA A 231 7.25 -24.84 -5.28
N ALA A 232 7.09 -23.52 -5.29
CA ALA A 232 7.54 -22.66 -4.20
C ALA A 232 6.78 -22.88 -2.89
N LEU A 233 5.50 -23.20 -2.94
CA LEU A 233 4.68 -23.59 -1.79
C LEU A 233 5.13 -24.94 -1.22
N ALA A 234 5.27 -25.95 -2.08
CA ALA A 234 5.71 -27.29 -1.68
C ALA A 234 7.10 -27.28 -1.02
N ASP A 235 8.06 -26.56 -1.60
CA ASP A 235 9.43 -26.39 -1.08
C ASP A 235 9.49 -25.80 0.34
N ARG A 236 8.43 -25.12 0.77
CA ARG A 236 8.34 -24.48 2.09
C ARG A 236 7.35 -25.12 3.05
N GLY A 237 6.86 -26.31 2.70
CA GLY A 237 5.96 -27.09 3.54
C GLY A 237 4.53 -26.57 3.59
N GLU A 238 4.11 -25.74 2.62
CA GLU A 238 2.74 -25.25 2.48
C GLU A 238 1.89 -26.19 1.60
N ALA A 239 1.89 -27.48 1.93
CA ALA A 239 1.29 -28.54 1.10
C ALA A 239 -0.23 -28.35 0.91
N ASP A 240 -0.95 -27.92 1.94
CA ASP A 240 -2.38 -27.60 1.89
C ASP A 240 -2.70 -26.47 0.90
N ALA A 241 -1.78 -25.52 0.73
CA ALA A 241 -1.93 -24.43 -0.22
C ALA A 241 -1.62 -24.83 -1.66
N VAL A 242 -0.81 -25.87 -1.90
CA VAL A 242 -0.48 -26.35 -3.26
C VAL A 242 -1.74 -26.73 -4.02
N ASP A 243 -2.58 -27.56 -3.40
CA ASP A 243 -3.81 -28.07 -4.04
C ASP A 243 -4.89 -27.00 -4.13
N ALA A 244 -4.97 -26.12 -3.13
CA ALA A 244 -5.92 -25.00 -3.09
C ALA A 244 -5.57 -23.85 -4.06
N THR A 245 -4.36 -23.84 -4.66
CA THR A 245 -3.94 -22.78 -5.56
C THR A 245 -4.40 -23.03 -7.00
N GLY A 246 -5.31 -22.18 -7.50
CA GLY A 246 -5.87 -22.28 -8.86
C GLY A 246 -5.25 -21.32 -9.90
N SER A 247 -4.57 -20.28 -9.45
CA SER A 247 -3.98 -19.25 -10.35
C SER A 247 -2.77 -18.58 -9.72
N ALA A 248 -1.93 -17.96 -10.55
CA ALA A 248 -0.80 -17.16 -10.10
C ALA A 248 -0.66 -15.87 -10.91
N THR A 249 -0.60 -14.73 -10.21
CA THR A 249 -0.38 -13.42 -10.81
C THR A 249 1.08 -13.00 -10.60
N ALA A 250 1.76 -12.59 -11.68
CA ALA A 250 3.12 -12.09 -11.61
C ALA A 250 3.15 -10.57 -11.45
N PHE A 251 4.13 -10.06 -10.69
CA PHE A 251 4.40 -8.63 -10.63
C PHE A 251 5.87 -8.33 -10.38
N GLY A 252 6.32 -7.20 -10.91
CA GLY A 252 7.66 -6.64 -10.65
C GLY A 252 7.61 -5.57 -9.57
N VAL A 253 8.79 -5.16 -9.13
CA VAL A 253 8.98 -4.17 -8.06
C VAL A 253 9.64 -2.92 -8.62
N ARG A 254 9.10 -1.77 -8.23
CA ARG A 254 9.65 -0.45 -8.55
C ARG A 254 9.75 0.41 -7.30
N ARG A 255 10.66 1.37 -7.35
CA ARG A 255 10.80 2.39 -6.33
C ARG A 255 10.82 3.76 -6.99
N ILE A 256 9.89 4.61 -6.57
CA ILE A 256 9.85 6.03 -6.89
C ILE A 256 9.44 6.75 -5.60
N VAL A 257 10.12 7.83 -5.26
CA VAL A 257 9.69 8.76 -4.21
C VAL A 257 9.86 10.16 -4.78
N ALA A 258 8.76 10.86 -4.97
CA ALA A 258 8.78 12.23 -5.43
C ALA A 258 9.35 13.15 -4.35
N PRO A 259 10.24 14.08 -4.69
CA PRO A 259 10.82 15.01 -3.72
C PRO A 259 9.84 16.11 -3.29
N ARG A 260 8.78 16.32 -4.07
CA ARG A 260 7.71 17.27 -3.82
C ARG A 260 6.36 16.65 -4.16
N LEU A 261 5.36 16.89 -3.31
CA LEU A 261 3.99 16.41 -3.45
C LEU A 261 3.01 17.51 -3.83
N ARG A 262 3.46 18.76 -3.87
CA ARG A 262 2.62 19.92 -4.13
C ARG A 262 3.26 20.88 -5.12
N ARG A 263 2.40 21.45 -5.99
CA ARG A 263 2.74 22.58 -6.86
C ARG A 263 1.56 23.57 -6.89
N GLY A 264 1.61 24.58 -6.03
CA GLY A 264 0.50 25.51 -5.85
C GLY A 264 -0.78 24.75 -5.44
N ARG A 265 -1.83 24.88 -6.25
CA ARG A 265 -3.16 24.28 -6.02
C ARG A 265 -3.30 22.81 -6.47
N VAL A 266 -2.24 22.21 -6.96
CA VAL A 266 -2.20 20.80 -7.36
C VAL A 266 -1.39 20.00 -6.35
N VAL A 267 -1.99 18.96 -5.77
CA VAL A 267 -1.35 18.04 -4.82
C VAL A 267 -1.34 16.62 -5.39
N VAL A 268 -0.31 15.85 -5.11
CA VAL A 268 -0.15 14.47 -5.56
C VAL A 268 0.02 13.55 -4.36
N ILE A 269 -0.73 12.45 -4.32
CA ILE A 269 -0.71 11.49 -3.21
C ILE A 269 -0.71 10.04 -3.70
N GLY A 270 -0.38 9.13 -2.80
CA GLY A 270 -0.34 7.69 -3.07
C GLY A 270 0.70 7.31 -4.12
N ASP A 271 0.45 6.24 -4.88
CA ASP A 271 1.40 5.70 -5.87
C ASP A 271 1.74 6.68 -7.01
N ALA A 272 0.97 7.74 -7.20
CA ALA A 272 1.34 8.83 -8.09
C ALA A 272 2.56 9.61 -7.58
N ALA A 273 2.68 9.76 -6.26
CA ALA A 273 3.77 10.44 -5.58
C ALA A 273 4.90 9.48 -5.17
N HIS A 274 4.56 8.31 -4.65
CA HIS A 274 5.53 7.34 -4.15
C HIS A 274 5.08 5.90 -4.42
N GLU A 275 5.90 5.16 -5.09
CA GLU A 275 5.73 3.74 -5.37
C GLU A 275 6.87 2.99 -4.67
N VAL A 276 6.54 2.10 -3.76
CA VAL A 276 7.51 1.30 -3.02
C VAL A 276 7.27 -0.19 -3.28
N SER A 277 8.30 -1.02 -3.01
CA SER A 277 8.12 -2.47 -3.09
C SER A 277 6.94 -2.92 -2.22
N PRO A 278 6.07 -3.81 -2.70
CA PRO A 278 4.98 -4.36 -1.91
C PRO A 278 5.46 -5.28 -0.78
N ILE A 279 6.73 -5.71 -0.81
CA ILE A 279 7.34 -6.54 0.23
C ILE A 279 7.44 -5.75 1.53
N GLY A 280 6.62 -6.12 2.51
CA GLY A 280 6.41 -5.39 3.76
C GLY A 280 5.11 -4.58 3.82
N GLY A 281 4.27 -4.57 2.77
CA GLY A 281 2.87 -4.10 2.79
C GLY A 281 2.63 -2.60 3.03
N GLN A 282 3.62 -1.72 2.85
CA GLN A 282 3.52 -0.30 3.28
C GLN A 282 2.97 0.66 2.21
N GLY A 283 2.96 0.29 0.92
CA GLY A 283 2.64 1.23 -0.18
C GLY A 283 1.25 1.86 -0.06
N MET A 284 0.20 1.04 0.05
CA MET A 284 -1.18 1.54 0.22
C MET A 284 -1.33 2.39 1.49
N ASN A 285 -0.71 1.96 2.58
CA ASN A 285 -0.77 2.65 3.87
C ASN A 285 -0.18 4.07 3.82
N LEU A 286 0.91 4.27 3.07
CA LEU A 286 1.47 5.60 2.83
C LEU A 286 0.43 6.53 2.19
N GLY A 287 -0.22 6.06 1.12
CA GLY A 287 -1.23 6.84 0.42
C GLY A 287 -2.47 7.12 1.26
N LEU A 288 -2.91 6.16 2.08
CA LEU A 288 -4.04 6.38 3.00
C LEU A 288 -3.71 7.44 4.06
N LEU A 289 -2.49 7.43 4.60
CA LEU A 289 -2.03 8.47 5.52
C LEU A 289 -1.86 9.82 4.81
N ASP A 290 -1.43 9.84 3.53
CA ASP A 290 -1.43 11.08 2.76
C ASP A 290 -2.82 11.69 2.73
N ALA A 291 -3.84 10.90 2.36
CA ALA A 291 -5.22 11.34 2.23
C ALA A 291 -5.80 11.80 3.57
N ALA A 292 -5.69 10.98 4.62
CA ALA A 292 -6.26 11.26 5.93
C ALA A 292 -5.68 12.54 6.55
N THR A 293 -4.36 12.75 6.39
CA THR A 293 -3.68 13.93 6.96
C THR A 293 -3.76 15.18 6.07
N LEU A 294 -4.03 15.04 4.77
CA LEU A 294 -4.22 16.14 3.85
C LEU A 294 -5.63 16.75 3.92
N ALA A 295 -6.67 15.91 4.06
CA ALA A 295 -8.05 16.35 4.00
C ALA A 295 -8.38 17.53 4.93
N PRO A 296 -7.99 17.55 6.23
CA PRO A 296 -8.24 18.68 7.11
C PRO A 296 -7.57 19.98 6.65
N LEU A 297 -6.38 19.90 6.03
CA LEU A 297 -5.65 21.07 5.54
C LEU A 297 -6.32 21.69 4.31
N LEU A 298 -6.80 20.86 3.37
CA LEU A 298 -7.55 21.34 2.21
C LEU A 298 -8.89 21.94 2.61
N ALA A 299 -9.62 21.31 3.54
CA ALA A 299 -10.87 21.85 4.07
C ALA A 299 -10.65 23.17 4.80
N LEU A 300 -9.56 23.33 5.55
CA LEU A 300 -9.18 24.61 6.16
C LEU A 300 -8.91 25.68 5.12
N TRP A 301 -8.13 25.35 4.08
CA TRP A 301 -7.84 26.27 2.98
C TRP A 301 -9.11 26.81 2.30
N LEU A 302 -10.01 25.91 1.93
CA LEU A 302 -11.27 26.27 1.28
C LEU A 302 -12.18 27.12 2.16
N ARG A 303 -12.30 26.75 3.44
CA ARG A 303 -13.14 27.50 4.40
C ARG A 303 -12.62 28.89 4.68
N THR A 304 -11.32 29.09 4.76
CA THR A 304 -10.71 30.37 5.11
C THR A 304 -10.36 31.22 3.90
N GLY A 305 -10.33 30.63 2.70
CA GLY A 305 -9.80 31.28 1.49
C GLY A 305 -8.28 31.53 1.51
N ARG A 306 -7.59 31.17 2.60
CA ARG A 306 -6.15 31.38 2.79
C ARG A 306 -5.40 30.06 2.74
N GLU A 307 -4.34 30.02 1.96
CA GLU A 307 -3.45 28.87 1.88
C GLU A 307 -2.73 28.65 3.23
N PRO A 308 -2.89 27.48 3.88
CA PRO A 308 -2.15 27.12 5.09
C PRO A 308 -0.73 26.63 4.71
N GLU A 309 0.11 27.53 4.21
CA GLU A 309 1.40 27.20 3.60
C GLU A 309 2.35 26.47 4.57
N ALA A 310 2.42 26.93 5.82
CA ALA A 310 3.31 26.34 6.82
C ALA A 310 2.93 24.89 7.13
N GLU A 311 1.63 24.63 7.29
CA GLU A 311 1.05 23.32 7.59
C GLU A 311 1.18 22.38 6.40
N LEU A 312 0.90 22.84 5.18
CA LEU A 312 1.07 22.08 3.95
C LEU A 312 2.54 21.73 3.69
N ALA A 313 3.45 22.67 3.93
CA ALA A 313 4.89 22.41 3.82
C ALA A 313 5.37 21.40 4.89
N ALA A 314 4.84 21.47 6.11
CA ALA A 314 5.13 20.49 7.17
C ALA A 314 4.59 19.11 6.80
N TRP A 315 3.36 19.03 6.30
CA TRP A 315 2.74 17.82 5.79
C TRP A 315 3.58 17.19 4.67
N GLU A 316 3.94 17.95 3.65
CA GLU A 316 4.75 17.49 2.53
C GLU A 316 6.08 16.88 3.00
N ARG A 317 6.82 17.60 3.87
CA ARG A 317 8.08 17.09 4.44
C ARG A 317 7.89 15.80 5.23
N ALA A 318 6.81 15.69 6.00
CA ALA A 318 6.50 14.49 6.77
C ALA A 318 6.21 13.31 5.85
N ARG A 319 5.36 13.49 4.82
CA ARG A 319 4.98 12.42 3.89
C ARG A 319 6.17 11.95 3.04
N VAL A 320 7.00 12.86 2.51
CA VAL A 320 8.22 12.51 1.77
C VAL A 320 9.21 11.73 2.64
N ARG A 321 9.38 12.11 3.92
CA ARG A 321 10.22 11.34 4.86
C ARG A 321 9.67 9.95 5.12
N SER A 322 8.37 9.82 5.37
CA SER A 322 7.70 8.53 5.59
C SER A 322 7.85 7.62 4.37
N ALA A 323 7.62 8.13 3.16
CA ALA A 323 7.83 7.39 1.92
C ALA A 323 9.31 6.96 1.75
N GLY A 324 10.26 7.83 2.11
CA GLY A 324 11.69 7.53 2.10
C GLY A 324 12.07 6.40 3.06
N TRP A 325 11.52 6.37 4.26
CA TRP A 325 11.72 5.28 5.23
C TRP A 325 11.10 3.97 4.75
N ALA A 326 9.85 3.99 4.31
CA ALA A 326 9.18 2.82 3.76
C ALA A 326 9.94 2.23 2.56
N ALA A 327 10.44 3.09 1.67
CA ALA A 327 11.24 2.67 0.52
C ALA A 327 12.58 2.02 0.91
N ARG A 328 13.24 2.47 1.98
CA ARG A 328 14.47 1.85 2.50
C ARG A 328 14.19 0.49 3.13
N LEU A 329 13.16 0.40 3.97
CA LEU A 329 12.76 -0.85 4.60
C LEU A 329 12.34 -1.89 3.55
N ALA A 330 11.53 -1.49 2.58
CA ALA A 330 11.11 -2.36 1.47
C ALA A 330 12.31 -2.84 0.62
N ALA A 331 13.33 -1.99 0.40
CA ALA A 331 14.55 -2.38 -0.29
C ALA A 331 15.38 -3.40 0.51
N LEU A 332 15.46 -3.21 1.83
CA LEU A 332 16.12 -4.17 2.74
C LEU A 332 15.40 -5.53 2.69
N ASN A 333 14.09 -5.54 2.83
CA ASN A 333 13.28 -6.76 2.80
C ASN A 333 13.41 -7.49 1.46
N THR A 334 13.34 -6.76 0.33
CA THR A 334 13.56 -7.31 -1.01
C THR A 334 14.95 -7.96 -1.10
N GLY A 335 16.00 -7.30 -0.60
CA GLY A 335 17.37 -7.84 -0.57
C GLY A 335 17.53 -9.09 0.32
N LEU A 336 16.83 -9.13 1.46
CA LEU A 336 16.80 -10.29 2.36
C LEU A 336 16.04 -11.47 1.73
N GLY A 337 15.01 -11.20 0.93
CA GLY A 337 14.17 -12.20 0.29
C GLY A 337 14.79 -12.85 -0.94
N ARG A 338 15.89 -12.36 -1.48
CA ARG A 338 16.54 -12.91 -2.67
C ARG A 338 17.15 -14.30 -2.45
N PRO A 339 17.24 -15.14 -3.48
CA PRO A 339 17.97 -16.40 -3.44
C PRO A 339 19.42 -16.23 -2.98
N ARG A 340 19.92 -17.22 -2.27
CA ARG A 340 21.31 -17.24 -1.80
C ARG A 340 21.84 -18.67 -1.85
N GLY A 341 23.14 -18.83 -2.19
CA GLY A 341 23.82 -20.11 -2.04
C GLY A 341 23.86 -20.57 -0.57
N ALA A 342 24.19 -21.84 -0.33
CA ALA A 342 24.11 -22.46 0.99
C ALA A 342 24.80 -21.68 2.10
N VAL A 343 26.04 -21.21 1.92
CA VAL A 343 26.79 -20.42 2.90
C VAL A 343 26.09 -19.07 3.17
N GLY A 344 25.66 -18.36 2.12
CA GLY A 344 24.97 -17.08 2.26
C GLY A 344 23.60 -17.23 2.93
N HIS A 345 22.94 -18.36 2.77
CA HIS A 345 21.69 -18.67 3.43
C HIS A 345 21.89 -18.86 4.95
N VAL A 346 22.87 -19.69 5.36
CA VAL A 346 23.20 -19.90 6.79
C VAL A 346 23.59 -18.59 7.45
N LEU A 347 24.41 -17.76 6.81
CA LEU A 347 24.76 -16.43 7.35
C LEU A 347 23.55 -15.50 7.48
N ARG A 348 22.64 -15.52 6.52
CA ARG A 348 21.37 -14.75 6.59
C ARG A 348 20.53 -15.20 7.77
N GLU A 349 20.37 -16.50 7.98
CA GLU A 349 19.62 -17.04 9.12
C GLU A 349 20.22 -16.61 10.46
N ALA A 350 21.56 -16.75 10.62
CA ALA A 350 22.26 -16.35 11.83
C ALA A 350 22.07 -14.85 12.11
N ALA A 351 22.23 -14.01 11.08
CA ALA A 351 22.05 -12.57 11.19
C ALA A 351 20.59 -12.20 11.58
N LEU A 352 19.59 -12.87 10.99
CA LEU A 352 18.18 -12.63 11.31
C LEU A 352 17.80 -13.10 12.71
N ARG A 353 18.30 -14.26 13.17
CA ARG A 353 18.11 -14.71 14.57
C ARG A 353 18.66 -13.69 15.55
N ALA A 354 19.88 -13.20 15.31
CA ALA A 354 20.51 -12.19 16.16
C ALA A 354 19.73 -10.87 16.13
N ALA A 355 19.37 -10.38 14.94
CA ALA A 355 18.65 -9.11 14.78
C ALA A 355 17.25 -9.15 15.41
N LEU A 356 16.46 -10.20 15.17
CA LEU A 356 15.11 -10.33 15.72
C LEU A 356 15.14 -10.60 17.24
N GLY A 357 16.16 -11.29 17.76
CA GLY A 357 16.35 -11.48 19.19
C GLY A 357 16.71 -10.17 19.90
N ALA A 358 17.67 -9.40 19.38
CA ALA A 358 18.16 -8.18 20.01
C ALA A 358 17.27 -6.95 19.74
N ALA A 359 16.70 -6.82 18.54
CA ALA A 359 16.00 -5.63 18.09
C ALA A 359 14.54 -5.89 17.70
N GLY A 360 13.92 -6.96 18.22
CA GLY A 360 12.53 -7.33 17.91
C GLY A 360 11.52 -6.18 18.07
N PRO A 361 11.54 -5.38 19.15
CA PRO A 361 10.64 -4.23 19.29
C PRO A 361 10.85 -3.14 18.22
N LEU A 362 12.10 -2.89 17.81
CA LEU A 362 12.42 -1.93 16.76
C LEU A 362 11.96 -2.44 15.39
N ALA A 363 12.15 -3.74 15.13
CA ALA A 363 11.64 -4.39 13.93
C ALA A 363 10.10 -4.30 13.87
N ALA A 364 9.39 -4.63 14.94
CA ALA A 364 7.95 -4.51 15.04
C ALA A 364 7.48 -3.07 14.75
N ARG A 365 8.17 -2.07 15.31
CA ARG A 365 7.88 -0.66 15.05
C ARG A 365 8.09 -0.29 13.58
N GLY A 366 9.18 -0.75 12.96
CA GLY A 366 9.47 -0.50 11.54
C GLY A 366 8.42 -1.12 10.62
N TYR A 367 8.12 -2.39 10.82
CA TYR A 367 7.11 -3.12 10.03
C TYR A 367 5.69 -2.57 10.19
N ALA A 368 5.33 -2.10 11.38
CA ALA A 368 4.02 -1.50 11.66
C ALA A 368 3.92 -0.01 11.30
N MET A 369 4.86 0.54 10.55
CA MET A 369 4.94 1.97 10.21
C MET A 369 5.05 2.92 11.42
N GLY A 370 5.51 2.43 12.57
CA GLY A 370 5.63 3.22 13.80
C GLY A 370 6.71 4.33 13.76
N PHE A 371 7.40 4.51 12.63
CA PHE A 371 8.27 5.64 12.35
C PHE A 371 7.58 6.72 11.50
N ASP A 372 6.33 6.51 11.09
CA ASP A 372 5.55 7.53 10.42
C ASP A 372 5.23 8.68 11.38
N ALA A 373 5.24 9.91 10.89
CA ALA A 373 4.93 11.08 11.69
C ALA A 373 3.46 11.08 12.19
N ALA A 374 2.57 10.42 11.46
CA ALA A 374 1.17 10.24 11.84
C ALA A 374 0.96 9.13 12.90
N ALA A 375 2.02 8.40 13.28
CA ALA A 375 1.96 7.34 14.30
C ALA A 375 2.02 7.87 15.75
N ARG A 376 1.99 9.19 15.94
CA ARG A 376 2.10 9.86 17.25
C ARG A 376 0.77 10.40 17.70
#